data_d80accf6fe1e20b6ffd8c1deb331c349
#
_entry.id   d80accf6fe1e20b6ffd8c1deb331c349
#
_cell.length_a   1.000
_cell.length_b   1.000
_cell.length_c   1.000
_cell.angle_alpha   90.00
_cell.angle_beta   90.00
_cell.angle_gamma   90.00
#
_symmetry.space_group_name_H-M   'P 1'
#
loop_
_entity.id
_entity.type
_entity.pdbx_description
1 polymer ?
#
loop_
_entity_poly.entity_id
_entity_poly.type
_entity_poly.pdbx_seq_one_letter_code
_entity_poly.pdbx_strand_id
1 'polypeptide(L)'
;MENEPDSALFDVGDYTALVCVDQEQYQKLVVSQLIDLNYKVNVSTIEEDVLLKLRAYSYHVVVVYENFGGSTLATNPVLRELGIHPGANRREHFVVLLTHRFATKDLMSAFALSVDQIVNIADLANLKPVLRRGTSQHREMYHSFHSTLKTSRAM
;
A
#
# COMPACT_ATOMS: atom_id res chain seq x y z
N MET A 1 18.13 11.12 -11.30
CA MET A 1 17.61 11.25 -11.35
C MET A 1 16.84 11.67 -11.08
N GLU A 2 16.42 11.59 -10.99
CA GLU A 2 15.78 11.88 -10.89
C GLU A 2 14.76 11.86 -10.74
N ASN A 3 14.22 11.89 -10.30
CA ASN A 3 13.26 11.88 -10.06
C ASN A 3 12.39 12.41 -9.58
N GLU A 4 12.04 12.77 -9.61
CA GLU A 4 11.34 13.23 -9.46
C GLU A 4 10.22 13.46 -9.24
N PRO A 5 9.79 14.14 -8.77
CA PRO A 5 8.57 14.54 -8.38
C PRO A 5 7.52 14.14 -9.21
N ASP A 6 7.60 13.16 -9.33
CA ASP A 6 7.00 12.57 -10.28
C ASP A 6 5.60 12.22 -10.06
N SER A 7 5.12 12.26 -8.82
CA SER A 7 3.73 12.01 -8.50
C SER A 7 2.81 12.97 -9.22
N ALA A 8 3.29 14.16 -9.50
CA ALA A 8 2.50 15.13 -10.23
C ALA A 8 2.30 14.74 -11.69
N LEU A 9 3.02 13.73 -12.14
CA LEU A 9 2.97 13.30 -13.53
C LEU A 9 2.09 12.07 -13.76
N PHE A 10 1.34 11.64 -12.74
CA PHE A 10 0.43 10.51 -12.92
C PHE A 10 -0.77 10.95 -13.75
N ASP A 11 -1.12 10.16 -14.74
CA ASP A 11 -2.28 10.39 -15.57
C ASP A 11 -3.51 9.74 -14.95
N VAL A 12 -4.65 10.23 -15.35
CA VAL A 12 -5.92 9.60 -14.98
C VAL A 12 -5.93 8.19 -15.54
N GLY A 13 -6.23 7.23 -14.70
CA GLY A 13 -6.26 5.84 -15.12
C GLY A 13 -5.01 5.06 -14.83
N ASP A 14 -3.92 5.74 -14.44
CA ASP A 14 -2.74 5.02 -14.02
C ASP A 14 -3.00 4.31 -12.71
N TYR A 15 -2.43 3.12 -12.56
CA TYR A 15 -2.38 2.47 -11.26
C TYR A 15 -1.10 2.93 -10.57
N THR A 16 -1.24 3.40 -9.35
CA THR A 16 -0.15 4.07 -8.64
C THR A 16 0.18 3.36 -7.35
N ALA A 17 1.45 3.37 -6.99
CA ALA A 17 1.91 2.73 -5.76
C ALA A 17 2.89 3.65 -5.04
N LEU A 18 2.80 3.68 -3.71
CA LEU A 18 3.75 4.35 -2.86
C LEU A 18 4.52 3.29 -2.10
N VAL A 19 5.85 3.34 -2.16
CA VAL A 19 6.72 2.37 -1.50
C VAL A 19 7.41 3.06 -0.33
N CYS A 20 7.05 2.66 0.88
CA CYS A 20 7.58 3.21 2.12
C CYS A 20 8.53 2.18 2.73
N VAL A 21 9.64 1.96 2.06
CA VAL A 21 10.62 0.95 2.42
C VAL A 21 12.00 1.59 2.31
N ASP A 22 12.65 1.75 3.44
CA ASP A 22 13.95 2.42 3.49
C ASP A 22 15.13 1.45 3.54
N GLN A 23 14.87 0.15 3.52
CA GLN A 23 15.91 -0.87 3.40
C GLN A 23 16.10 -1.13 1.91
N GLU A 24 17.27 -0.82 1.40
CA GLU A 24 17.51 -0.78 -0.04
C GLU A 24 17.22 -2.08 -0.77
N GLN A 25 17.65 -3.21 -0.21
CA GLN A 25 17.43 -4.49 -0.86
C GLN A 25 15.95 -4.81 -1.01
N TYR A 26 15.18 -4.56 0.04
CA TYR A 26 13.74 -4.81 0.00
C TYR A 26 13.06 -3.83 -0.95
N GLN A 27 13.48 -2.58 -0.90
CA GLN A 27 12.92 -1.55 -1.75
C GLN A 27 13.06 -1.92 -3.22
N LYS A 28 14.25 -2.36 -3.63
CA LYS A 28 14.48 -2.72 -5.03
C LYS A 28 13.61 -3.88 -5.48
N LEU A 29 13.45 -4.89 -4.64
CA LEU A 29 12.60 -6.03 -4.96
C LEU A 29 11.14 -5.62 -5.11
N VAL A 30 10.67 -4.75 -4.23
CA VAL A 30 9.29 -4.28 -4.28
C VAL A 30 9.06 -3.45 -5.54
N VAL A 31 9.94 -2.50 -5.79
CA VAL A 31 9.79 -1.59 -6.92
C VAL A 31 9.79 -2.34 -8.25
N SER A 32 10.74 -3.25 -8.42
CA SER A 32 10.83 -3.98 -9.69
C SER A 32 9.57 -4.81 -9.94
N GLN A 33 9.02 -5.43 -8.92
CA GLN A 33 7.81 -6.23 -9.09
C GLN A 33 6.58 -5.37 -9.34
N LEU A 34 6.49 -4.20 -8.71
CA LEU A 34 5.39 -3.28 -8.97
C LEU A 34 5.45 -2.74 -10.40
N ILE A 35 6.64 -2.44 -10.89
CA ILE A 35 6.80 -1.98 -12.27
C ILE A 35 6.39 -3.09 -13.24
N ASP A 36 6.76 -4.34 -12.93
CA ASP A 36 6.34 -5.48 -13.76
C ASP A 36 4.82 -5.62 -13.79
N LEU A 37 4.13 -5.17 -12.76
CA LEU A 37 2.66 -5.20 -12.72
C LEU A 37 2.05 -3.92 -13.29
N ASN A 38 2.85 -3.09 -13.93
CA ASN A 38 2.41 -1.85 -14.59
C ASN A 38 1.96 -0.75 -13.64
N TYR A 39 2.48 -0.75 -12.42
CA TYR A 39 2.22 0.37 -11.51
C TYR A 39 3.19 1.51 -11.79
N LYS A 40 2.71 2.73 -11.63
CA LYS A 40 3.57 3.91 -11.54
C LYS A 40 3.97 4.04 -10.08
N VAL A 41 5.26 4.02 -9.80
CA VAL A 41 5.76 3.88 -8.44
C VAL A 41 6.44 5.14 -7.95
N ASN A 42 6.04 5.61 -6.77
CA ASN A 42 6.78 6.61 -6.02
C ASN A 42 7.45 5.90 -4.86
N VAL A 43 8.70 6.25 -4.59
CA VAL A 43 9.43 5.73 -3.45
C VAL A 43 9.69 6.87 -2.49
N SER A 44 9.46 6.64 -1.21
CA SER A 44 9.77 7.63 -0.20
C SER A 44 10.43 6.96 0.99
N THR A 45 11.58 7.49 1.41
CA THR A 45 12.34 6.90 2.51
C THR A 45 12.37 7.82 3.72
N ILE A 46 11.71 8.96 3.65
CA ILE A 46 11.68 9.95 4.73
C ILE A 46 10.26 10.10 5.21
N GLU A 47 10.06 10.01 6.51
CA GLU A 47 8.73 10.04 7.11
C GLU A 47 7.90 11.23 6.66
N GLU A 48 8.47 12.43 6.72
CA GLU A 48 7.73 13.64 6.38
C GLU A 48 7.25 13.62 4.93
N ASP A 49 8.09 13.10 4.05
CA ASP A 49 7.73 13.01 2.63
C ASP A 49 6.61 12.01 2.41
N VAL A 50 6.64 10.88 3.12
CA VAL A 50 5.58 9.88 3.03
C VAL A 50 4.26 10.50 3.47
N LEU A 51 4.26 11.19 4.60
CA LEU A 51 3.03 11.77 5.14
C LEU A 51 2.45 12.82 4.19
N LEU A 52 3.30 13.64 3.61
CA LEU A 52 2.85 14.63 2.63
C LEU A 52 2.22 13.95 1.41
N LYS A 53 2.87 12.91 0.90
CA LYS A 53 2.35 12.20 -0.25
C LYS A 53 1.02 11.52 0.04
N LEU A 54 0.88 10.92 1.21
CA LEU A 54 -0.37 10.26 1.57
C LEU A 54 -1.52 11.25 1.71
N ARG A 55 -1.23 12.48 2.15
CA ARG A 55 -2.26 13.49 2.30
C ARG A 55 -2.61 14.15 0.98
N ALA A 56 -1.64 14.23 0.06
CA ALA A 56 -1.84 14.93 -1.20
C ALA A 56 -2.41 14.04 -2.31
N TYR A 57 -2.14 12.76 -2.27
CA TYR A 57 -2.48 11.87 -3.38
C TYR A 57 -3.15 10.58 -2.89
N SER A 58 -3.97 9.99 -3.74
CA SER A 58 -4.55 8.66 -3.50
C SER A 58 -3.76 7.64 -4.29
N TYR A 59 -3.16 6.69 -3.60
CA TYR A 59 -2.44 5.60 -4.25
C TYR A 59 -3.30 4.35 -4.23
N HIS A 60 -3.19 3.54 -5.27
CA HIS A 60 -3.91 2.26 -5.30
C HIS A 60 -3.29 1.25 -4.35
N VAL A 61 -1.96 1.28 -4.23
CA VAL A 61 -1.22 0.36 -3.36
C VAL A 61 -0.23 1.17 -2.54
N VAL A 62 -0.15 0.85 -1.26
CA VAL A 62 0.85 1.44 -0.36
C VAL A 62 1.60 0.28 0.29
N VAL A 63 2.90 0.18 0.06
CA VAL A 63 3.72 -0.87 0.65
C VAL A 63 4.51 -0.26 1.80
N VAL A 64 4.37 -0.84 3.00
CA VAL A 64 4.98 -0.31 4.21
C VAL A 64 5.86 -1.36 4.85
N TYR A 65 7.10 -1.01 5.14
CA TYR A 65 8.00 -1.87 5.90
C TYR A 65 7.78 -1.63 7.39
N GLU A 66 7.69 -2.71 8.16
CA GLU A 66 7.34 -2.60 9.59
C GLU A 66 8.31 -1.72 10.37
N ASN A 67 9.59 -1.72 10.00
CA ASN A 67 10.62 -0.93 10.70
C ASN A 67 11.00 0.34 9.96
N PHE A 68 10.11 0.88 9.15
CA PHE A 68 10.37 2.10 8.39
C PHE A 68 10.82 3.22 9.33
N GLY A 69 11.93 3.87 8.99
CA GLY A 69 12.47 4.94 9.81
C GLY A 69 12.99 4.48 11.17
N GLY A 70 13.33 3.20 11.30
CA GLY A 70 13.79 2.65 12.57
C GLY A 70 12.68 2.39 13.57
N SER A 71 11.43 2.43 13.11
CA SER A 71 10.28 2.23 13.99
C SER A 71 10.00 0.75 14.24
N THR A 72 8.99 0.51 15.08
CA THR A 72 8.42 -0.83 15.28
C THR A 72 7.00 -0.81 14.75
N LEU A 73 6.33 -1.94 14.76
CA LEU A 73 4.92 -1.98 14.35
C LEU A 73 4.08 -1.01 15.16
N ALA A 74 4.35 -0.91 16.47
CA ALA A 74 3.56 -0.05 17.35
C ALA A 74 3.82 1.44 17.09
N THR A 75 4.99 1.79 16.57
CA THR A 75 5.39 3.19 16.42
C THR A 75 5.51 3.61 14.96
N ASN A 76 5.16 2.74 14.02
CA ASN A 76 5.32 3.02 12.60
C ASN A 76 4.44 4.21 12.20
N PRO A 77 5.05 5.32 11.74
CA PRO A 77 4.27 6.52 11.45
C PRO A 77 3.38 6.39 10.21
N VAL A 78 3.77 5.54 9.28
CA VAL A 78 2.99 5.33 8.06
C VAL A 78 1.71 4.57 8.37
N LEU A 79 1.83 3.51 9.17
CA LEU A 79 0.66 2.75 9.59
C LEU A 79 -0.28 3.62 10.41
N ARG A 80 0.28 4.49 11.27
CA ARG A 80 -0.53 5.41 12.04
C ARG A 80 -1.30 6.36 11.13
N GLU A 81 -0.63 6.93 10.15
CA GLU A 81 -1.26 7.89 9.24
C GLU A 81 -2.40 7.21 8.47
N LEU A 82 -2.15 5.99 7.96
CA LEU A 82 -3.16 5.25 7.21
C LEU A 82 -4.37 4.92 8.09
N GLY A 83 -4.14 4.68 9.37
CA GLY A 83 -5.21 4.33 10.30
C GLY A 83 -6.15 5.47 10.65
N ILE A 84 -5.72 6.72 10.47
CA ILE A 84 -6.57 7.87 10.81
C ILE A 84 -7.32 8.41 9.62
N HIS A 85 -7.10 7.88 8.43
CA HIS A 85 -7.84 8.33 7.25
C HIS A 85 -9.31 7.94 7.35
N PRO A 86 -10.22 8.74 6.80
CA PRO A 86 -11.63 8.37 6.76
C PRO A 86 -11.82 7.03 6.05
N GLY A 87 -12.85 6.31 6.44
CA GLY A 87 -13.09 4.98 5.92
C GLY A 87 -13.16 4.90 4.40
N ALA A 88 -13.77 5.90 3.76
CA ALA A 88 -13.89 5.91 2.30
C ALA A 88 -12.51 5.98 1.64
N ASN A 89 -11.65 6.87 2.13
CA ASN A 89 -10.30 6.99 1.59
C ASN A 89 -9.50 5.74 1.87
N ARG A 90 -9.65 5.17 3.07
CA ARG A 90 -8.92 3.98 3.46
C ARG A 90 -9.24 2.80 2.54
N ARG A 91 -10.48 2.71 2.07
CA ARG A 91 -10.89 1.61 1.21
C ARG A 91 -10.30 1.70 -0.19
N GLU A 92 -9.88 2.88 -0.60
CA GLU A 92 -9.28 3.05 -1.92
C GLU A 92 -7.83 2.59 -1.97
N HIS A 93 -7.19 2.48 -0.81
CA HIS A 93 -5.79 2.05 -0.74
C HIS A 93 -5.72 0.57 -0.42
N PHE A 94 -4.85 -0.15 -1.11
CA PHE A 94 -4.53 -1.52 -0.74
C PHE A 94 -3.20 -1.46 0.00
N VAL A 95 -3.22 -1.71 1.30
CA VAL A 95 -2.03 -1.57 2.14
C VAL A 95 -1.36 -2.91 2.34
N VAL A 96 -0.09 -3.01 1.96
CA VAL A 96 0.73 -4.21 2.12
C VAL A 96 1.75 -3.94 3.20
N LEU A 97 1.80 -4.79 4.21
CA LEU A 97 2.80 -4.70 5.27
C LEU A 97 3.89 -5.74 5.04
N LEU A 98 5.14 -5.28 4.92
CA LEU A 98 6.29 -6.16 4.86
C LEU A 98 6.81 -6.37 6.28
N THR A 99 6.92 -7.61 6.70
CA THR A 99 7.21 -7.93 8.09
C THR A 99 8.17 -9.11 8.22
N HIS A 100 8.88 -9.16 9.33
CA HIS A 100 9.70 -10.33 9.69
C HIS A 100 8.95 -11.27 10.63
N ARG A 101 7.77 -10.86 11.12
CA ARG A 101 7.09 -11.56 12.22
C ARG A 101 5.98 -12.49 11.80
N PHE A 102 5.19 -12.08 10.82
CA PHE A 102 3.96 -12.81 10.49
C PHE A 102 4.12 -13.52 9.16
N ALA A 103 3.37 -14.60 9.00
CA ALA A 103 3.38 -15.35 7.74
C ALA A 103 2.67 -14.56 6.64
N THR A 104 3.12 -14.74 5.41
CA THR A 104 2.46 -14.13 4.26
C THR A 104 1.01 -14.61 4.21
N LYS A 105 0.10 -13.65 3.98
CA LYS A 105 -1.35 -13.90 3.91
C LYS A 105 -2.00 -14.21 5.25
N ASP A 106 -1.34 -13.86 6.36
CA ASP A 106 -1.93 -14.04 7.68
C ASP A 106 -3.10 -13.07 7.85
N LEU A 107 -4.30 -13.55 7.66
CA LEU A 107 -5.52 -12.72 7.66
C LEU A 107 -5.83 -12.14 9.03
N MET A 108 -5.58 -12.89 10.09
CA MET A 108 -5.87 -12.40 11.44
C MET A 108 -4.95 -11.23 11.78
N SER A 109 -3.68 -11.36 11.47
CA SER A 109 -2.73 -10.29 11.72
C SER A 109 -3.03 -9.07 10.85
N ALA A 110 -3.40 -9.29 9.60
CA ALA A 110 -3.77 -8.19 8.71
C ALA A 110 -4.96 -7.41 9.27
N PHE A 111 -5.97 -8.13 9.74
CA PHE A 111 -7.15 -7.51 10.32
C PHE A 111 -6.78 -6.72 11.57
N ALA A 112 -5.98 -7.33 12.46
CA ALA A 112 -5.59 -6.69 13.72
C ALA A 112 -4.76 -5.42 13.48
N LEU A 113 -3.96 -5.40 12.43
CA LEU A 113 -3.10 -4.26 12.12
C LEU A 113 -3.75 -3.28 11.14
N SER A 114 -4.96 -3.57 10.70
CA SER A 114 -5.70 -2.74 9.74
C SER A 114 -4.97 -2.56 8.42
N VAL A 115 -4.31 -3.63 7.97
CA VAL A 115 -3.70 -3.65 6.64
C VAL A 115 -4.42 -4.69 5.79
N ASP A 116 -4.22 -4.64 4.48
CA ASP A 116 -4.95 -5.51 3.57
C ASP A 116 -4.20 -6.80 3.26
N GLN A 117 -2.89 -6.77 3.35
CA GLN A 117 -2.06 -7.92 2.99
C GLN A 117 -0.81 -7.95 3.83
N ILE A 118 -0.49 -9.12 4.38
CA ILE A 118 0.79 -9.35 5.06
C ILE A 118 1.71 -10.07 4.08
N VAL A 119 2.95 -9.62 3.98
CA VAL A 119 3.98 -10.31 3.20
C VAL A 119 5.21 -10.43 4.09
N ASN A 120 5.61 -11.67 4.36
CA ASN A 120 6.83 -11.91 5.11
C ASN A 120 8.02 -11.60 4.21
N ILE A 121 9.06 -11.01 4.77
CA ILE A 121 10.26 -10.66 4.02
C ILE A 121 10.86 -11.88 3.32
N ALA A 122 10.74 -13.06 3.91
CA ALA A 122 11.26 -14.29 3.29
C ALA A 122 10.57 -14.60 1.95
N ASP A 123 9.36 -14.09 1.75
CA ASP A 123 8.58 -14.34 0.54
C ASP A 123 8.59 -13.15 -0.41
N LEU A 124 9.43 -12.16 -0.17
CA LEU A 124 9.38 -10.91 -0.93
C LEU A 124 9.62 -11.10 -2.42
N ALA A 125 10.41 -12.10 -2.79
CA ALA A 125 10.66 -12.38 -4.21
C ALA A 125 9.39 -12.82 -4.95
N ASN A 126 8.36 -13.26 -4.20
CA ASN A 126 7.11 -13.72 -4.79
C ASN A 126 5.96 -12.74 -4.56
N LEU A 127 6.29 -11.45 -4.47
CA LEU A 127 5.29 -10.43 -4.21
C LEU A 127 4.25 -10.32 -5.32
N LYS A 128 4.67 -10.46 -6.57
CA LYS A 128 3.76 -10.25 -7.71
C LYS A 128 2.47 -11.07 -7.65
N PRO A 129 2.55 -12.40 -7.50
CA PRO A 129 1.29 -13.16 -7.48
C PRO A 129 0.44 -12.86 -6.25
N VAL A 130 1.07 -12.62 -5.11
CA VAL A 130 0.35 -12.28 -3.88
C VAL A 130 -0.38 -10.96 -4.06
N LEU A 131 0.31 -9.97 -4.60
CA LEU A 131 -0.25 -8.64 -4.80
C LEU A 131 -1.37 -8.66 -5.85
N ARG A 132 -1.14 -9.37 -6.95
CA ARG A 132 -2.13 -9.44 -8.02
C ARG A 132 -3.46 -10.03 -7.51
N ARG A 133 -3.38 -11.12 -6.76
CA ARG A 133 -4.57 -11.75 -6.23
C ARG A 133 -5.25 -10.85 -5.19
N GLY A 134 -4.45 -10.28 -4.27
CA GLY A 134 -4.98 -9.43 -3.22
C GLY A 134 -5.65 -8.19 -3.74
N THR A 135 -5.03 -7.51 -4.71
CA THR A 135 -5.62 -6.28 -5.26
C THR A 135 -6.87 -6.58 -6.08
N SER A 136 -6.90 -7.71 -6.77
CA SER A 136 -8.08 -8.10 -7.52
C SER A 136 -9.27 -8.29 -6.59
N GLN A 137 -9.08 -9.02 -5.49
CA GLN A 137 -10.12 -9.25 -4.50
C GLN A 137 -10.57 -7.94 -3.85
N HIS A 138 -9.62 -7.08 -3.54
CA HIS A 138 -9.90 -5.78 -2.92
C HIS A 138 -10.75 -4.91 -3.84
N ARG A 139 -10.42 -4.87 -5.13
CA ARG A 139 -11.19 -4.08 -6.09
C ARG A 139 -12.62 -4.58 -6.22
N GLU A 140 -12.81 -5.89 -6.22
CA GLU A 140 -14.15 -6.46 -6.29
C GLU A 140 -14.98 -6.08 -5.08
N MET A 141 -14.41 -6.18 -3.89
CA MET A 141 -15.09 -5.81 -2.66
C MET A 141 -15.45 -4.34 -2.64
N TYR A 142 -14.50 -3.48 -3.01
CA TYR A 142 -14.72 -2.05 -3.02
C TYR A 142 -15.82 -1.68 -4.00
N HIS A 143 -15.82 -2.30 -5.17
CA HIS A 143 -16.80 -2.05 -6.20
C HIS A 143 -18.20 -2.46 -5.75
N SER A 144 -18.32 -3.62 -5.14
CA SER A 144 -19.58 -4.11 -4.62
C SER A 144 -20.12 -3.18 -3.53
N PHE A 145 -19.25 -2.72 -2.63
CA PHE A 145 -19.64 -1.82 -1.56
C PHE A 145 -20.19 -0.52 -2.13
N HIS A 146 -19.52 0.05 -3.14
CA HIS A 146 -19.99 1.28 -3.78
C HIS A 146 -21.32 1.09 -4.48
N SER A 147 -21.49 0.00 -5.18
CA SER A 147 -22.74 -0.30 -5.87
C SER A 147 -23.90 -0.40 -4.88
N THR A 148 -23.66 -1.07 -3.75
CA THR A 148 -24.67 -1.21 -2.71
C THR A 148 -25.08 0.15 -2.14
N LEU A 149 -24.10 1.01 -1.87
CA LEU A 149 -24.37 2.35 -1.35
C LEU A 149 -25.17 3.18 -2.35
N LYS A 150 -24.83 3.11 -3.63
CA LYS A 150 -25.56 3.86 -4.66
C LYS A 150 -27.00 3.40 -4.74
N THR A 151 -27.20 2.11 -4.71
CA THR A 151 -28.55 1.54 -4.75
C THR A 151 -29.38 2.01 -3.57
N SER A 152 -28.78 1.96 -2.37
CA SER A 152 -29.49 2.41 -1.17
C SER A 152 -29.88 3.88 -1.26
N ARG A 153 -29.00 4.71 -1.80
CA ARG A 153 -29.29 6.14 -1.93
C ARG A 153 -30.38 6.44 -2.95
N ALA A 154 -30.44 5.61 -3.98
CA ALA A 154 -31.42 5.80 -5.04
C ALA A 154 -32.82 5.44 -4.59
N MET A 155 -32.95 4.67 -3.52
CA MET A 155 -34.21 4.24 -2.99
C MET A 155 -34.70 5.19 -1.90
#